data_96bed53eff52a3e63e2f69657a8f7520
#
_entry.id   96bed53eff52a3e63e2f69657a8f7520
#
_cell.length_a   1.000
_cell.length_b   1.000
_cell.length_c   1.000
_cell.angle_alpha   90.00
_cell.angle_beta   90.00
_cell.angle_gamma   90.00
#
_symmetry.space_group_name_H-M   'P 1'
#
loop_
_entity.id
_entity.type
_entity.pdbx_description
1 polymer ?
#
loop_
_entity_poly.entity_id
_entity_poly.type
_entity_poly.pdbx_seq_one_letter_code
_entity_poly.pdbx_strand_id
1 'polypeptide(L)'
;MNKFQRILLFLFLVLAGIGMEFELGSLSQQEFNQVAGRDLVLNLLVLAVIVVPLYLFIKRLAKRFEVPLLVLWATMFGGGFVAGWLSFSGNSLIDHFNSHLIQDVSTFNKWTDALTAPFAEEFFKALVAFWILLILGRKDLKSILIAGFGSGLGFQIIEDLGYVARQTRTGDLSAVTEAVNRISGGLASHAVYTAVVSVGAFLILSQCTKQKEKLFGLWCVVSTVTNHFLWNSPFYETDHRVNILVGLLFAFQVGTFIEVVLFAHKNPNLNLLKKQ
;
A
#
# COMPACT_ATOMS: atom_id res chain seq x y z
N MET A 1 23.16 14.01 -7.65
CA MET A 1 21.78 14.51 -7.89
C MET A 1 21.83 15.76 -8.73
N ASN A 2 21.06 15.80 -9.83
CA ASN A 2 20.85 16.99 -10.64
C ASN A 2 19.84 17.97 -9.98
N LYS A 3 19.62 19.16 -10.60
CA LYS A 3 18.70 20.18 -10.07
C LYS A 3 17.27 19.67 -9.90
N PHE A 4 16.78 18.90 -10.87
CA PHE A 4 15.43 18.32 -10.85
C PHE A 4 15.25 17.33 -9.67
N GLN A 5 16.21 16.43 -9.46
CA GLN A 5 16.18 15.49 -8.34
C GLN A 5 16.20 16.19 -6.97
N ARG A 6 16.93 17.31 -6.85
CA ARG A 6 16.95 18.10 -5.60
C ARG A 6 15.60 18.75 -5.32
N ILE A 7 14.92 19.25 -6.36
CA ILE A 7 13.57 19.81 -6.23
C ILE A 7 12.59 18.71 -5.81
N LEU A 8 12.63 17.54 -6.47
CA LEU A 8 11.78 16.41 -6.11
C LEU A 8 12.02 15.94 -4.66
N LEU A 9 13.28 15.90 -4.22
CA LEU A 9 13.61 15.55 -2.83
C LEU A 9 13.08 16.59 -1.86
N PHE A 10 13.24 17.88 -2.14
CA PHE A 10 12.71 18.95 -1.29
C PHE A 10 11.18 18.85 -1.14
N LEU A 11 10.44 18.71 -2.24
CA LEU A 11 9.00 18.55 -2.21
C LEU A 11 8.58 17.27 -1.45
N PHE A 12 9.30 16.17 -1.65
CA PHE A 12 9.07 14.93 -0.93
C PHE A 12 9.25 15.11 0.58
N LEU A 13 10.31 15.80 1.02
CA LEU A 13 10.57 16.06 2.44
C LEU A 13 9.51 16.97 3.07
N VAL A 14 9.00 17.97 2.34
CA VAL A 14 7.89 18.81 2.80
C VAL A 14 6.63 17.95 3.04
N LEU A 15 6.24 17.13 2.06
CA LEU A 15 5.08 16.25 2.20
C LEU A 15 5.28 15.20 3.29
N ALA A 16 6.51 14.67 3.44
CA ALA A 16 6.84 13.74 4.50
C ALA A 16 6.71 14.39 5.89
N GLY A 17 7.14 15.64 6.05
CA GLY A 17 6.95 16.40 7.29
C GLY A 17 5.48 16.58 7.64
N ILE A 18 4.66 16.98 6.66
CA ILE A 18 3.20 17.11 6.83
C ILE A 18 2.58 15.75 7.18
N GLY A 19 2.92 14.69 6.46
CA GLY A 19 2.40 13.35 6.71
C GLY A 19 2.82 12.79 8.06
N MET A 20 4.07 13.04 8.50
CA MET A 20 4.51 12.66 9.85
C MET A 20 3.71 13.39 10.94
N GLU A 21 3.48 14.69 10.79
CA GLU A 21 2.66 15.46 11.73
C GLU A 21 1.24 14.91 11.78
N PHE A 22 0.63 14.64 10.62
CA PHE A 22 -0.70 14.07 10.51
C PHE A 22 -0.81 12.71 11.20
N GLU A 23 0.06 11.76 10.86
CA GLU A 23 -0.01 10.39 11.37
C GLU A 23 0.38 10.30 12.85
N LEU A 24 1.48 10.93 13.25
CA LEU A 24 1.93 10.94 14.65
C LEU A 24 1.05 11.84 15.51
N GLY A 25 0.52 12.94 14.97
CA GLY A 25 -0.44 13.81 15.65
C GLY A 25 -1.73 13.06 15.97
N SER A 26 -2.24 12.26 15.05
CA SER A 26 -3.42 11.42 15.28
C SER A 26 -3.19 10.39 16.40
N LEU A 27 -1.98 9.86 16.53
CA LEU A 27 -1.59 8.95 17.61
C LEU A 27 -1.42 9.70 18.95
N SER A 28 -0.84 10.91 18.95
CA SER A 28 -0.52 11.69 20.15
C SER A 28 -1.73 12.35 20.83
N GLN A 29 -2.81 12.61 20.09
CA GLN A 29 -4.09 13.11 20.65
C GLN A 29 -4.81 12.08 21.53
N GLN A 30 -4.24 10.90 21.66
CA GLN A 30 -4.74 9.84 22.52
C GLN A 30 -4.20 10.06 23.93
N GLU A 31 -5.08 10.11 24.93
CA GLU A 31 -4.66 10.03 26.34
C GLU A 31 -3.99 8.67 26.58
N PHE A 32 -2.67 8.63 26.45
CA PHE A 32 -1.87 7.45 26.79
C PHE A 32 -1.88 7.25 28.31
N ASN A 33 -2.78 6.43 28.79
CA ASN A 33 -2.67 5.87 30.14
C ASN A 33 -1.76 4.61 30.11
N GLN A 34 -1.35 4.13 31.29
CA GLN A 34 -0.44 2.97 31.39
C GLN A 34 -1.03 1.69 30.75
N VAL A 35 -2.34 1.52 30.77
CA VAL A 35 -3.04 0.37 30.16
C VAL A 35 -2.95 0.46 28.63
N ALA A 36 -3.22 1.62 28.05
CA ALA A 36 -3.12 1.85 26.62
C ALA A 36 -1.69 1.65 26.10
N GLY A 37 -0.68 2.06 26.85
CA GLY A 37 0.72 1.86 26.49
C GLY A 37 1.11 0.39 26.44
N ARG A 38 0.68 -0.43 27.41
CA ARG A 38 0.93 -1.88 27.43
C ARG A 38 0.23 -2.57 26.24
N ASP A 39 -1.01 -2.22 25.99
CA ASP A 39 -1.81 -2.82 24.91
C ASP A 39 -1.24 -2.45 23.55
N LEU A 40 -0.76 -1.22 23.36
CA LEU A 40 -0.06 -0.83 22.14
C LEU A 40 1.18 -1.68 21.90
N VAL A 41 2.02 -1.90 22.92
CA VAL A 41 3.22 -2.74 22.78
C VAL A 41 2.85 -4.17 22.42
N LEU A 42 1.85 -4.77 23.06
CA LEU A 42 1.38 -6.12 22.73
C LEU A 42 0.91 -6.21 21.28
N ASN A 43 0.17 -5.21 20.83
CA ASN A 43 -0.35 -5.16 19.45
C ASN A 43 0.76 -4.98 18.42
N LEU A 44 1.78 -4.18 18.72
CA LEU A 44 2.98 -4.08 17.89
C LEU A 44 3.69 -5.42 17.75
N LEU A 45 3.78 -6.21 18.82
CA LEU A 45 4.35 -7.56 18.77
C LEU A 45 3.49 -8.51 17.91
N VAL A 46 2.17 -8.40 18.00
CA VAL A 46 1.24 -9.19 17.17
C VAL A 46 1.39 -8.80 15.70
N LEU A 47 1.39 -7.50 15.36
CA LEU A 47 1.59 -7.03 13.98
C LEU A 47 2.98 -7.41 13.44
N ALA A 48 4.00 -7.49 14.27
CA ALA A 48 5.33 -7.91 13.86
C ALA A 48 5.35 -9.34 13.29
N VAL A 49 4.40 -10.19 13.67
CA VAL A 49 4.27 -11.57 13.14
C VAL A 49 4.11 -11.58 11.63
N ILE A 50 3.47 -10.56 11.04
CA ILE A 50 3.30 -10.44 9.59
C ILE A 50 4.32 -9.48 8.96
N VAL A 51 4.54 -8.32 9.57
CA VAL A 51 5.42 -7.29 9.03
C VAL A 51 6.86 -7.78 8.90
N VAL A 52 7.38 -8.49 9.90
CA VAL A 52 8.76 -8.99 9.89
C VAL A 52 8.99 -10.02 8.77
N PRO A 53 8.18 -11.07 8.58
CA PRO A 53 8.33 -11.98 7.45
C PRO A 53 8.23 -11.29 6.09
N LEU A 54 7.27 -10.38 5.88
CA LEU A 54 7.13 -9.61 4.64
C LEU A 54 8.37 -8.75 4.38
N TYR A 55 8.87 -8.05 5.40
CA TYR A 55 10.11 -7.28 5.29
C TYR A 55 11.32 -8.17 4.96
N LEU A 56 11.48 -9.30 5.62
CA LEU A 56 12.58 -10.22 5.36
C LEU A 56 12.50 -10.81 3.95
N PHE A 57 11.29 -11.13 3.48
CA PHE A 57 11.05 -11.61 2.12
C PHE A 57 11.48 -10.57 1.09
N ILE A 58 10.96 -9.34 1.19
CA ILE A 58 11.27 -8.29 0.21
C ILE A 58 12.73 -7.85 0.27
N LYS A 59 13.33 -7.83 1.45
CA LYS A 59 14.77 -7.58 1.64
C LYS A 59 15.63 -8.63 0.91
N ARG A 60 15.25 -9.91 0.98
CA ARG A 60 15.93 -10.99 0.24
C ARG A 60 15.74 -10.82 -1.27
N LEU A 61 14.53 -10.50 -1.70
CA LEU A 61 14.22 -10.26 -3.11
C LEU A 61 14.99 -9.05 -3.66
N ALA A 62 15.08 -7.95 -2.91
CA ALA A 62 15.87 -6.77 -3.25
C ALA A 62 17.35 -7.12 -3.46
N LYS A 63 17.94 -7.90 -2.53
CA LYS A 63 19.32 -8.39 -2.68
C LYS A 63 19.48 -9.25 -3.91
N ARG A 64 18.56 -10.18 -4.19
CA ARG A 64 18.60 -11.05 -5.38
C ARG A 64 18.48 -10.29 -6.68
N PHE A 65 17.74 -9.17 -6.67
CA PHE A 65 17.53 -8.30 -7.82
C PHE A 65 18.60 -7.21 -7.95
N GLU A 66 19.56 -7.15 -7.01
CA GLU A 66 20.62 -6.14 -6.95
C GLU A 66 20.05 -4.70 -6.82
N VAL A 67 18.91 -4.58 -6.16
CA VAL A 67 18.28 -3.30 -5.85
C VAL A 67 18.81 -2.82 -4.49
N PRO A 68 19.35 -1.59 -4.39
CA PRO A 68 19.83 -1.04 -3.14
C PRO A 68 18.72 -1.00 -2.07
N LEU A 69 19.06 -1.39 -0.83
CA LEU A 69 18.09 -1.37 0.28
C LEU A 69 17.58 0.04 0.60
N LEU A 70 18.31 1.08 0.18
CA LEU A 70 17.85 2.47 0.27
C LEU A 70 16.51 2.67 -0.47
N VAL A 71 16.30 1.99 -1.61
CA VAL A 71 15.02 2.02 -2.34
C VAL A 71 13.90 1.52 -1.44
N LEU A 72 14.09 0.35 -0.81
CA LEU A 72 13.12 -0.25 0.10
C LEU A 72 12.82 0.68 1.30
N TRP A 73 13.85 1.15 2.00
CA TRP A 73 13.68 1.99 3.18
C TRP A 73 13.00 3.33 2.86
N ALA A 74 13.46 4.00 1.80
CA ALA A 74 12.89 5.29 1.40
C ALA A 74 11.41 5.15 0.98
N THR A 75 11.06 4.07 0.25
CA THR A 75 9.68 3.83 -0.16
C THR A 75 8.79 3.38 0.99
N MET A 76 9.29 2.61 1.96
CA MET A 76 8.54 2.31 3.18
C MET A 76 8.23 3.59 3.96
N PHE A 77 9.21 4.46 4.15
CA PHE A 77 9.00 5.75 4.80
C PHE A 77 7.98 6.63 4.05
N GLY A 78 8.16 6.75 2.73
CA GLY A 78 7.24 7.55 1.90
C GLY A 78 5.84 6.95 1.84
N GLY A 79 5.72 5.63 1.77
CA GLY A 79 4.43 4.93 1.78
C GLY A 79 3.64 5.16 3.06
N GLY A 80 4.33 5.07 4.21
CA GLY A 80 3.67 5.30 5.49
C GLY A 80 3.22 6.75 5.68
N PHE A 81 4.10 7.71 5.44
CA PHE A 81 3.81 9.10 5.80
C PHE A 81 3.29 9.94 4.63
N VAL A 82 3.87 9.82 3.44
CA VAL A 82 3.43 10.64 2.30
C VAL A 82 2.18 10.05 1.65
N ALA A 83 2.19 8.74 1.33
CA ALA A 83 1.03 8.12 0.72
C ALA A 83 -0.13 8.01 1.71
N GLY A 84 0.11 7.75 3.01
CA GLY A 84 -0.93 7.72 4.04
C GLY A 84 -1.74 9.00 4.07
N TRP A 85 -1.07 10.15 4.28
CA TRP A 85 -1.72 11.45 4.29
C TRP A 85 -2.41 11.82 2.97
N LEU A 86 -1.75 11.58 1.81
CA LEU A 86 -2.34 11.87 0.51
C LEU A 86 -3.55 10.99 0.21
N SER A 87 -3.51 9.72 0.63
CA SER A 87 -4.64 8.79 0.48
C SER A 87 -5.82 9.20 1.34
N PHE A 88 -5.59 9.62 2.58
CA PHE A 88 -6.66 10.16 3.44
C PHE A 88 -7.35 11.35 2.76
N SER A 89 -6.58 12.30 2.22
CA SER A 89 -7.11 13.45 1.50
C SER A 89 -7.86 13.04 0.23
N GLY A 90 -7.32 12.07 -0.52
CA GLY A 90 -7.94 11.52 -1.72
C GLY A 90 -9.24 10.78 -1.43
N ASN A 91 -9.26 9.94 -0.40
CA ASN A 91 -10.48 9.24 0.06
C ASN A 91 -11.56 10.25 0.44
N SER A 92 -11.22 11.27 1.23
CA SER A 92 -12.17 12.32 1.63
C SER A 92 -12.75 13.07 0.44
N LEU A 93 -11.96 13.34 -0.60
CA LEU A 93 -12.44 13.98 -1.81
C LEU A 93 -13.43 13.08 -2.59
N ILE A 94 -13.10 11.81 -2.75
CA ILE A 94 -13.96 10.84 -3.45
C ILE A 94 -15.24 10.62 -2.64
N ASP A 95 -15.18 10.51 -1.31
CA ASP A 95 -16.33 10.40 -0.41
C ASP A 95 -17.27 11.59 -0.56
N HIS A 96 -16.71 12.79 -0.63
CA HIS A 96 -17.51 13.99 -0.86
C HIS A 96 -18.31 13.88 -2.18
N PHE A 97 -17.68 13.42 -3.26
CA PHE A 97 -18.40 13.18 -4.52
C PHE A 97 -19.46 12.07 -4.41
N ASN A 98 -19.10 10.94 -3.82
CA ASN A 98 -19.98 9.79 -3.69
C ASN A 98 -21.21 10.10 -2.81
N SER A 99 -21.07 10.92 -1.77
CA SER A 99 -22.18 11.34 -0.91
C SER A 99 -23.25 12.16 -1.63
N HIS A 100 -22.90 12.84 -2.74
CA HIS A 100 -23.87 13.53 -3.59
C HIS A 100 -24.57 12.58 -4.57
N LEU A 101 -23.95 11.45 -4.92
CA LEU A 101 -24.51 10.47 -5.86
C LEU A 101 -25.35 9.41 -5.14
N ILE A 102 -24.94 8.99 -3.95
CA ILE A 102 -25.59 7.95 -3.14
C ILE A 102 -26.31 8.63 -1.98
N GLN A 103 -27.60 8.91 -2.17
CA GLN A 103 -28.42 9.62 -1.17
C GLN A 103 -28.82 8.74 0.02
N ASP A 104 -28.88 7.41 -0.17
CA ASP A 104 -29.17 6.49 0.93
C ASP A 104 -27.95 6.30 1.83
N VAL A 105 -28.02 6.85 3.03
CA VAL A 105 -26.93 6.85 4.02
C VAL A 105 -26.48 5.42 4.37
N SER A 106 -27.41 4.46 4.46
CA SER A 106 -27.08 3.07 4.77
C SER A 106 -26.24 2.43 3.67
N THR A 107 -26.65 2.63 2.42
CA THR A 107 -25.90 2.16 1.24
C THR A 107 -24.55 2.88 1.14
N PHE A 108 -24.51 4.19 1.32
CA PHE A 108 -23.27 4.96 1.29
C PHE A 108 -22.26 4.41 2.32
N ASN A 109 -22.64 4.28 3.59
CA ASN A 109 -21.77 3.80 4.65
C ASN A 109 -21.23 2.38 4.41
N LYS A 110 -22.01 1.52 3.74
CA LYS A 110 -21.59 0.15 3.41
C LYS A 110 -20.59 0.07 2.26
N TRP A 111 -20.63 1.02 1.33
CA TRP A 111 -19.85 0.96 0.11
C TRP A 111 -18.71 1.97 0.06
N THR A 112 -18.64 2.93 1.00
CA THR A 112 -17.71 4.05 0.94
C THR A 112 -16.27 3.59 0.81
N ASP A 113 -15.80 2.66 1.66
CA ASP A 113 -14.42 2.16 1.64
C ASP A 113 -14.09 1.45 0.31
N ALA A 114 -15.04 0.69 -0.25
CA ALA A 114 -14.86 0.05 -1.54
C ALA A 114 -14.79 1.05 -2.70
N LEU A 115 -15.53 2.15 -2.61
CA LEU A 115 -15.61 3.15 -3.67
C LEU A 115 -14.50 4.21 -3.59
N THR A 116 -13.71 4.25 -2.52
CA THR A 116 -12.66 5.25 -2.30
C THR A 116 -11.27 4.65 -2.22
N ALA A 117 -11.03 3.79 -1.25
CA ALA A 117 -9.71 3.29 -0.91
C ALA A 117 -8.94 2.65 -2.09
N PRO A 118 -9.53 1.75 -2.91
CA PRO A 118 -8.81 1.12 -4.02
C PRO A 118 -8.26 2.11 -5.04
N PHE A 119 -8.93 3.23 -5.23
CA PHE A 119 -8.56 4.24 -6.22
C PHE A 119 -7.52 5.21 -5.68
N ALA A 120 -7.81 5.87 -4.56
CA ALA A 120 -6.91 6.87 -3.99
C ALA A 120 -5.62 6.23 -3.45
N GLU A 121 -5.76 5.16 -2.68
CA GLU A 121 -4.62 4.56 -2.00
C GLU A 121 -3.63 3.91 -2.97
N GLU A 122 -4.09 3.05 -3.90
CA GLU A 122 -3.18 2.41 -4.83
C GLU A 122 -2.52 3.44 -5.76
N PHE A 123 -3.23 4.51 -6.12
CA PHE A 123 -2.66 5.62 -6.88
C PHE A 123 -1.54 6.32 -6.11
N PHE A 124 -1.77 6.77 -4.87
CA PHE A 124 -0.77 7.53 -4.13
C PHE A 124 0.39 6.66 -3.65
N LYS A 125 0.15 5.41 -3.28
CA LYS A 125 1.22 4.44 -2.96
C LYS A 125 2.13 4.19 -4.15
N ALA A 126 1.57 3.96 -5.35
CA ALA A 126 2.34 3.81 -6.57
C ALA A 126 3.08 5.11 -6.95
N LEU A 127 2.42 6.27 -6.84
CA LEU A 127 3.02 7.58 -7.10
C LEU A 127 4.27 7.80 -6.25
N VAL A 128 4.23 7.49 -4.95
CA VAL A 128 5.38 7.58 -4.03
C VAL A 128 6.51 6.65 -4.46
N ALA A 129 6.20 5.42 -4.88
CA ALA A 129 7.20 4.48 -5.39
C ALA A 129 7.94 5.06 -6.61
N PHE A 130 7.22 5.59 -7.60
CA PHE A 130 7.82 6.26 -8.75
C PHE A 130 8.60 7.51 -8.37
N TRP A 131 8.08 8.34 -7.48
CA TRP A 131 8.71 9.58 -7.03
C TRP A 131 10.09 9.32 -6.44
N ILE A 132 10.19 8.37 -5.52
CA ILE A 132 11.46 8.00 -4.89
C ILE A 132 12.45 7.44 -5.91
N LEU A 133 11.99 6.62 -6.86
CA LEU A 133 12.87 6.13 -7.92
C LEU A 133 13.39 7.26 -8.82
N LEU A 134 12.58 8.28 -9.11
CA LEU A 134 13.02 9.47 -9.85
C LEU A 134 14.10 10.24 -9.05
N ILE A 135 13.92 10.42 -7.74
CA ILE A 135 14.93 11.03 -6.86
C ILE A 135 16.24 10.23 -6.90
N LEU A 136 16.15 8.91 -6.83
CA LEU A 136 17.31 8.01 -6.83
C LEU A 136 17.91 7.74 -8.22
N GLY A 137 17.27 8.28 -9.30
CA GLY A 137 17.72 8.10 -10.68
C GLY A 137 17.55 6.68 -11.22
N ARG A 138 16.67 5.87 -10.60
CA ARG A 138 16.39 4.51 -11.04
C ARG A 138 15.17 4.44 -11.96
N LYS A 139 15.25 3.57 -12.97
CA LYS A 139 14.22 3.49 -14.02
C LYS A 139 13.94 2.05 -14.45
N ASP A 140 14.45 1.08 -13.70
CA ASP A 140 14.38 -0.34 -14.05
C ASP A 140 13.20 -1.04 -13.36
N LEU A 141 12.69 -2.10 -14.01
CA LEU A 141 11.53 -2.87 -13.57
C LEU A 141 11.69 -3.49 -12.18
N LYS A 142 12.90 -3.99 -11.86
CA LYS A 142 13.16 -4.62 -10.56
C LYS A 142 13.07 -3.59 -9.44
N SER A 143 13.58 -2.38 -9.69
CA SER A 143 13.49 -1.28 -8.73
C SER A 143 12.06 -0.84 -8.46
N ILE A 144 11.18 -0.76 -9.48
CA ILE A 144 9.78 -0.39 -9.26
C ILE A 144 9.01 -1.47 -8.49
N LEU A 145 9.30 -2.76 -8.73
CA LEU A 145 8.71 -3.85 -7.96
C LEU A 145 9.05 -3.74 -6.45
N ILE A 146 10.34 -3.53 -6.13
CA ILE A 146 10.79 -3.36 -4.75
C ILE A 146 10.23 -2.07 -4.13
N ALA A 147 10.20 -0.98 -4.90
CA ALA A 147 9.67 0.30 -4.48
C ALA A 147 8.16 0.25 -4.19
N GLY A 148 7.39 -0.39 -5.08
CA GLY A 148 5.95 -0.57 -4.89
C GLY A 148 5.64 -1.41 -3.65
N PHE A 149 6.34 -2.53 -3.48
CA PHE A 149 6.18 -3.35 -2.27
C PHE A 149 6.56 -2.58 -1.00
N GLY A 150 7.66 -1.83 -1.04
CA GLY A 150 8.09 -0.99 0.09
C GLY A 150 7.06 0.08 0.44
N SER A 151 6.54 0.80 -0.56
CA SER A 151 5.52 1.82 -0.36
C SER A 151 4.24 1.22 0.24
N GLY A 152 3.75 0.10 -0.30
CA GLY A 152 2.59 -0.58 0.26
C GLY A 152 2.82 -1.12 1.67
N LEU A 153 4.01 -1.68 1.96
CA LEU A 153 4.33 -2.17 3.30
C LEU A 153 4.42 -1.03 4.32
N GLY A 154 5.02 0.10 3.95
CA GLY A 154 5.07 1.27 4.82
C GLY A 154 3.69 1.84 5.12
N PHE A 155 2.83 1.94 4.11
CA PHE A 155 1.43 2.32 4.25
C PHE A 155 0.71 1.38 5.22
N GLN A 156 0.79 0.07 4.99
CA GLN A 156 0.16 -0.95 5.82
C GLN A 156 0.56 -0.82 7.30
N ILE A 157 1.85 -0.61 7.59
CA ILE A 157 2.34 -0.46 8.96
C ILE A 157 1.66 0.73 9.66
N ILE A 158 1.61 1.89 9.02
CA ILE A 158 1.03 3.10 9.62
C ILE A 158 -0.48 2.96 9.75
N GLU A 159 -1.15 2.42 8.74
CA GLU A 159 -2.59 2.18 8.77
C GLU A 159 -2.97 1.19 9.88
N ASP A 160 -2.29 0.05 9.98
CA ASP A 160 -2.54 -0.96 11.02
C ASP A 160 -2.33 -0.38 12.44
N LEU A 161 -1.29 0.47 12.61
CA LEU A 161 -1.09 1.22 13.86
C LEU A 161 -2.26 2.15 14.17
N GLY A 162 -2.78 2.86 13.16
CA GLY A 162 -3.93 3.75 13.30
C GLY A 162 -5.21 3.01 13.73
N TYR A 163 -5.48 1.84 13.13
CA TYR A 163 -6.63 1.00 13.50
C TYR A 163 -6.51 0.48 14.94
N VAL A 164 -5.37 -0.09 15.30
CA VAL A 164 -5.10 -0.59 16.65
C VAL A 164 -5.22 0.52 17.69
N ALA A 165 -4.65 1.69 17.40
CA ALA A 165 -4.72 2.83 18.31
C ALA A 165 -6.14 3.36 18.48
N ARG A 166 -6.95 3.39 17.42
CA ARG A 166 -8.38 3.76 17.48
C ARG A 166 -9.17 2.78 18.32
N GLN A 167 -8.97 1.48 18.14
CA GLN A 167 -9.66 0.43 18.86
C GLN A 167 -9.33 0.41 20.34
N THR A 168 -8.10 0.72 20.72
CA THR A 168 -7.70 0.90 22.14
C THR A 168 -8.49 2.01 22.83
N ARG A 169 -8.99 3.01 22.06
CA ARG A 169 -9.82 4.11 22.60
C ARG A 169 -11.29 3.76 22.76
N THR A 170 -11.88 3.12 21.73
CA THR A 170 -13.33 2.84 21.72
C THR A 170 -13.68 1.70 22.67
N GLY A 171 -12.77 0.78 22.92
CA GLY A 171 -12.99 -0.36 23.82
C GLY A 171 -13.98 -1.40 23.31
N ASP A 172 -14.49 -1.27 22.07
CA ASP A 172 -15.52 -2.15 21.48
C ASP A 172 -14.98 -3.56 21.21
N LEU A 173 -13.70 -3.65 20.85
CA LEU A 173 -12.97 -4.93 20.72
C LEU A 173 -11.67 -4.81 21.52
N SER A 174 -11.13 -5.94 21.98
CA SER A 174 -9.78 -5.88 22.50
C SER A 174 -8.81 -5.47 21.37
N ALA A 175 -7.87 -4.61 21.66
CA ALA A 175 -6.88 -4.18 20.68
C ALA A 175 -6.11 -5.38 20.08
N VAL A 176 -5.96 -6.48 20.84
CA VAL A 176 -5.39 -7.74 20.34
C VAL A 176 -6.28 -8.39 19.28
N THR A 177 -7.61 -8.34 19.43
CA THR A 177 -8.55 -8.87 18.42
C THR A 177 -8.40 -8.06 17.12
N GLU A 178 -8.31 -6.74 17.21
CA GLU A 178 -8.07 -5.90 16.03
C GLU A 178 -6.73 -6.23 15.36
N ALA A 179 -5.65 -6.34 16.11
CA ALA A 179 -4.35 -6.73 15.56
C ALA A 179 -4.39 -8.11 14.86
N VAL A 180 -5.13 -9.07 15.39
CA VAL A 180 -5.34 -10.39 14.75
C VAL A 180 -6.17 -10.26 13.47
N ASN A 181 -7.23 -9.44 13.46
CA ASN A 181 -8.02 -9.16 12.26
C ASN A 181 -7.15 -8.53 11.18
N ARG A 182 -6.30 -7.55 11.53
CA ARG A 182 -5.34 -6.92 10.60
C ARG A 182 -4.32 -7.92 10.04
N ILE A 183 -3.86 -8.91 10.84
CA ILE A 183 -2.99 -9.99 10.35
C ILE A 183 -3.72 -10.85 9.34
N SER A 184 -4.94 -11.28 9.63
CA SER A 184 -5.69 -12.17 8.72
C SER A 184 -5.98 -11.52 7.37
N GLY A 185 -6.21 -10.20 7.36
CA GLY A 185 -6.37 -9.38 6.16
C GLY A 185 -5.07 -8.95 5.47
N GLY A 186 -3.98 -8.84 6.23
CA GLY A 186 -2.75 -8.17 5.79
C GLY A 186 -1.83 -8.99 4.88
N LEU A 187 -1.98 -10.33 4.79
CA LEU A 187 -1.03 -11.19 4.06
C LEU A 187 -0.92 -10.90 2.56
N ALA A 188 -1.99 -10.48 1.91
CA ALA A 188 -2.01 -10.16 0.48
C ALA A 188 -2.60 -8.77 0.23
N SER A 189 -2.38 -7.84 1.18
CA SER A 189 -2.96 -6.51 1.12
C SER A 189 -2.00 -5.46 0.53
N HIS A 190 -1.88 -4.29 1.13
CA HIS A 190 -1.24 -3.11 0.55
C HIS A 190 0.16 -3.34 -0.03
N ALA A 191 1.04 -4.13 0.65
CA ALA A 191 2.38 -4.41 0.13
C ALA A 191 2.35 -5.10 -1.25
N VAL A 192 1.50 -6.11 -1.38
CA VAL A 192 1.36 -6.90 -2.61
C VAL A 192 0.56 -6.13 -3.67
N TYR A 193 -0.54 -5.49 -3.29
CA TYR A 193 -1.35 -4.66 -4.18
C TYR A 193 -0.50 -3.57 -4.84
N THR A 194 0.19 -2.77 -4.05
CA THR A 194 1.00 -1.66 -4.56
C THR A 194 2.18 -2.13 -5.40
N ALA A 195 2.79 -3.28 -5.08
CA ALA A 195 3.83 -3.86 -5.92
C ALA A 195 3.30 -4.19 -7.34
N VAL A 196 2.12 -4.85 -7.41
CA VAL A 196 1.50 -5.24 -8.68
C VAL A 196 1.04 -4.02 -9.48
N VAL A 197 0.35 -3.06 -8.81
CA VAL A 197 -0.09 -1.80 -9.46
C VAL A 197 1.11 -1.00 -9.97
N SER A 198 2.18 -0.87 -9.18
CA SER A 198 3.38 -0.13 -9.58
C SER A 198 4.07 -0.75 -10.79
N VAL A 199 4.19 -2.09 -10.84
CA VAL A 199 4.71 -2.78 -12.03
C VAL A 199 3.76 -2.63 -13.21
N GLY A 200 2.45 -2.74 -12.99
CA GLY A 200 1.45 -2.53 -14.04
C GLY A 200 1.57 -1.13 -14.66
N ALA A 201 1.61 -0.09 -13.82
CA ALA A 201 1.81 1.28 -14.26
C ALA A 201 3.15 1.47 -15.00
N PHE A 202 4.22 0.87 -14.51
CA PHE A 202 5.52 0.87 -15.19
C PHE A 202 5.42 0.29 -16.60
N LEU A 203 4.77 -0.86 -16.77
CA LEU A 203 4.65 -1.53 -18.08
C LEU A 203 3.82 -0.69 -19.06
N ILE A 204 2.78 -0.01 -18.59
CA ILE A 204 1.95 0.88 -19.40
C ILE A 204 2.75 2.10 -19.85
N LEU A 205 3.49 2.73 -18.94
CA LEU A 205 4.20 3.98 -19.17
C LEU A 205 5.54 3.81 -19.88
N SER A 206 6.14 2.60 -19.84
CA SER A 206 7.45 2.36 -20.41
C SER A 206 7.45 2.49 -21.94
N GLN A 207 8.46 3.19 -22.44
CA GLN A 207 8.75 3.27 -23.88
C GLN A 207 9.43 2.02 -24.42
N CYS A 208 9.88 1.11 -23.56
CA CYS A 208 10.61 -0.10 -23.92
C CYS A 208 9.71 -1.34 -24.00
N THR A 209 8.44 -1.24 -23.60
CA THR A 209 7.48 -2.34 -23.60
C THR A 209 6.76 -2.51 -24.93
N LYS A 210 6.45 -3.77 -25.26
CA LYS A 210 5.59 -4.15 -26.40
C LYS A 210 4.12 -4.08 -25.98
N GLN A 211 3.21 -4.11 -26.96
CA GLN A 211 1.77 -4.05 -26.72
C GLN A 211 1.27 -5.12 -25.75
N LYS A 212 1.76 -6.37 -25.87
CA LYS A 212 1.37 -7.45 -24.96
C LYS A 212 1.79 -7.22 -23.49
N GLU A 213 2.93 -6.55 -23.29
CA GLU A 213 3.44 -6.23 -21.97
C GLU A 213 2.62 -5.06 -21.36
N LYS A 214 2.18 -4.11 -22.19
CA LYS A 214 1.26 -3.05 -21.78
C LYS A 214 -0.11 -3.60 -21.41
N LEU A 215 -0.62 -4.58 -22.14
CA LEU A 215 -1.87 -5.28 -21.83
C LEU A 215 -1.75 -6.05 -20.50
N PHE A 216 -0.61 -6.72 -20.28
CA PHE A 216 -0.34 -7.35 -18.98
C PHE A 216 -0.27 -6.32 -17.86
N GLY A 217 0.35 -5.15 -18.10
CA GLY A 217 0.37 -4.03 -17.16
C GLY A 217 -1.04 -3.52 -16.83
N LEU A 218 -1.88 -3.34 -17.84
CA LEU A 218 -3.28 -2.92 -17.65
C LEU A 218 -4.05 -3.96 -16.82
N TRP A 219 -3.87 -5.25 -17.14
CA TRP A 219 -4.47 -6.34 -16.37
C TRP A 219 -4.02 -6.31 -14.90
N CYS A 220 -2.72 -6.09 -14.62
CA CYS A 220 -2.21 -5.96 -13.26
C CYS A 220 -2.91 -4.82 -12.49
N VAL A 221 -3.06 -3.65 -13.10
CA VAL A 221 -3.72 -2.50 -12.46
C VAL A 221 -5.20 -2.79 -12.21
N VAL A 222 -5.94 -3.16 -13.27
CA VAL A 222 -7.39 -3.35 -13.19
C VAL A 222 -7.74 -4.48 -12.22
N SER A 223 -7.06 -5.63 -12.34
CA SER A 223 -7.34 -6.78 -11.49
C SER A 223 -7.05 -6.52 -10.02
N THR A 224 -5.97 -5.78 -9.71
CA THR A 224 -5.61 -5.46 -8.32
C THR A 224 -6.57 -4.43 -7.72
N VAL A 225 -6.91 -3.37 -8.47
CA VAL A 225 -7.92 -2.39 -8.01
C VAL A 225 -9.27 -3.07 -7.79
N THR A 226 -9.68 -3.98 -8.69
CA THR A 226 -10.91 -4.76 -8.52
C THR A 226 -10.83 -5.69 -7.31
N ASN A 227 -9.70 -6.35 -7.07
CA ASN A 227 -9.50 -7.19 -5.90
C ASN A 227 -9.60 -6.37 -4.60
N HIS A 228 -8.96 -5.22 -4.53
CA HIS A 228 -9.03 -4.31 -3.39
C HIS A 228 -10.46 -3.77 -3.18
N PHE A 229 -11.17 -3.43 -4.27
CA PHE A 229 -12.58 -3.05 -4.22
C PHE A 229 -13.46 -4.15 -3.61
N LEU A 230 -13.31 -5.40 -4.08
CA LEU A 230 -14.08 -6.52 -3.55
C LEU A 230 -13.74 -6.81 -2.08
N TRP A 231 -12.47 -6.64 -1.70
CA TRP A 231 -12.02 -6.77 -0.31
C TRP A 231 -12.71 -5.79 0.63
N ASN A 232 -12.88 -4.52 0.21
CA ASN A 232 -13.52 -3.47 0.98
C ASN A 232 -15.05 -3.42 0.78
N SER A 233 -15.61 -4.31 -0.04
CA SER A 233 -17.05 -4.31 -0.31
C SER A 233 -17.84 -5.04 0.77
N PRO A 234 -19.16 -4.78 0.90
CA PRO A 234 -20.02 -5.53 1.80
C PRO A 234 -20.06 -7.04 1.55
N PHE A 235 -19.58 -7.51 0.39
CA PHE A 235 -19.44 -8.93 0.10
C PHE A 235 -18.39 -9.62 0.97
N TYR A 236 -17.48 -8.86 1.57
CA TYR A 236 -16.49 -9.36 2.52
C TYR A 236 -17.14 -9.66 3.89
N GLU A 237 -18.13 -8.87 4.28
CA GLU A 237 -18.88 -9.04 5.53
C GLU A 237 -19.88 -10.18 5.38
N THR A 238 -19.61 -11.31 6.00
CA THR A 238 -20.54 -12.44 6.02
C THR A 238 -20.77 -12.91 7.46
N ASP A 239 -22.00 -13.35 7.77
CA ASP A 239 -22.33 -13.98 9.06
C ASP A 239 -21.70 -15.38 9.21
N HIS A 240 -20.97 -15.85 8.22
CA HIS A 240 -20.34 -17.15 8.22
C HIS A 240 -18.90 -17.08 8.75
N ARG A 241 -18.51 -18.11 9.52
CA ARG A 241 -17.15 -18.24 10.06
C ARG A 241 -16.06 -18.37 8.98
N VAL A 242 -16.43 -18.77 7.77
CA VAL A 242 -15.52 -18.94 6.62
C VAL A 242 -16.07 -18.19 5.42
N ASN A 243 -15.33 -17.23 4.93
CA ASN A 243 -15.66 -16.52 3.70
C ASN A 243 -14.78 -17.04 2.55
N ILE A 244 -15.37 -17.81 1.63
CA ILE A 244 -14.67 -18.39 0.47
C ILE A 244 -14.11 -17.27 -0.43
N LEU A 245 -14.81 -16.12 -0.53
CA LEU A 245 -14.35 -14.98 -1.31
C LEU A 245 -12.97 -14.50 -0.84
N VAL A 246 -12.74 -14.45 0.48
CA VAL A 246 -11.43 -14.08 1.06
C VAL A 246 -10.32 -14.97 0.52
N GLY A 247 -10.53 -16.28 0.55
CA GLY A 247 -9.56 -17.25 0.04
C GLY A 247 -9.29 -17.09 -1.46
N LEU A 248 -10.33 -16.80 -2.25
CA LEU A 248 -10.20 -16.55 -3.69
C LEU A 248 -9.45 -15.26 -3.98
N LEU A 249 -9.78 -14.16 -3.31
CA LEU A 249 -9.11 -12.87 -3.45
C LEU A 249 -7.64 -12.96 -3.06
N PHE A 250 -7.35 -13.64 -1.94
CA PHE A 250 -5.98 -13.91 -1.49
C PHE A 250 -5.19 -14.71 -2.53
N ALA A 251 -5.70 -15.87 -2.95
CA ALA A 251 -5.02 -16.74 -3.91
C ALA A 251 -4.78 -16.03 -5.26
N PHE A 252 -5.77 -15.27 -5.73
CA PHE A 252 -5.67 -14.50 -6.95
C PHE A 252 -4.58 -13.43 -6.85
N GLN A 253 -4.56 -12.65 -5.75
CA GLN A 253 -3.59 -11.57 -5.59
C GLN A 253 -2.15 -12.08 -5.41
N VAL A 254 -1.98 -13.14 -4.61
CA VAL A 254 -0.67 -13.78 -4.44
C VAL A 254 -0.19 -14.40 -5.76
N GLY A 255 -1.08 -15.06 -6.50
CA GLY A 255 -0.77 -15.60 -7.83
C GLY A 255 -0.31 -14.51 -8.80
N THR A 256 -1.05 -13.39 -8.87
CA THR A 256 -0.67 -12.22 -9.69
C THR A 256 0.69 -11.66 -9.28
N PHE A 257 0.96 -11.54 -7.99
CA PHE A 257 2.25 -11.08 -7.51
C PHE A 257 3.39 -12.02 -7.90
N ILE A 258 3.20 -13.33 -7.79
CA ILE A 258 4.19 -14.33 -8.24
C ILE A 258 4.48 -14.15 -9.73
N GLU A 259 3.46 -13.99 -10.58
CA GLU A 259 3.63 -13.75 -12.02
C GLU A 259 4.42 -12.46 -12.28
N VAL A 260 4.16 -11.39 -11.55
CA VAL A 260 4.89 -10.12 -11.65
C VAL A 260 6.37 -10.30 -11.25
N VAL A 261 6.66 -11.03 -10.17
CA VAL A 261 8.04 -11.34 -9.75
C VAL A 261 8.78 -12.17 -10.80
N LEU A 262 8.12 -13.20 -11.34
CA LEU A 262 8.67 -14.03 -12.41
C LEU A 262 8.90 -13.23 -13.69
N PHE A 263 7.97 -12.33 -14.04
CA PHE A 263 8.11 -11.43 -15.18
C PHE A 263 9.31 -10.50 -15.00
N ALA A 264 9.48 -9.88 -13.83
CA ALA A 264 10.62 -9.02 -13.52
C ALA A 264 11.96 -9.79 -13.55
N HIS A 265 11.96 -11.04 -13.10
CA HIS A 265 13.13 -11.90 -13.16
C HIS A 265 13.54 -12.24 -14.61
N LYS A 266 12.57 -12.53 -15.48
CA LYS A 266 12.78 -12.85 -16.90
C LYS A 266 13.16 -11.63 -17.74
N ASN A 267 12.85 -10.41 -17.30
CA ASN A 267 13.08 -9.15 -18.02
C ASN A 267 14.00 -8.17 -17.26
N PRO A 268 15.24 -8.57 -16.91
CA PRO A 268 16.12 -7.82 -16.01
C PRO A 268 16.55 -6.45 -16.58
N ASN A 269 16.53 -6.30 -17.90
CA ASN A 269 16.98 -5.08 -18.59
C ASN A 269 15.84 -4.13 -18.98
N LEU A 270 14.61 -4.43 -18.59
CA LEU A 270 13.46 -3.59 -18.94
C LEU A 270 13.51 -2.27 -18.15
N ASN A 271 13.51 -1.16 -18.89
CA ASN A 271 13.60 0.20 -18.37
C ASN A 271 12.38 1.03 -18.76
N LEU A 272 12.11 2.10 -18.00
CA LEU A 272 11.04 3.04 -18.28
C LEU A 272 11.28 3.84 -19.57
N LEU A 273 12.52 4.26 -19.79
CA LEU A 273 12.94 5.05 -20.96
C LEU A 273 13.95 4.26 -21.80
N LYS A 274 13.93 4.49 -23.12
CA LYS A 274 15.00 3.99 -24.02
C LYS A 274 16.34 4.60 -23.61
N LYS A 275 17.40 3.80 -23.67
CA LYS A 275 18.76 4.34 -23.56
C LYS A 275 18.98 5.28 -24.75
N GLN A 276 19.32 6.53 -24.45
CA GLN A 276 19.82 7.46 -25.45
C GLN A 276 21.18 7.00 -25.96
#